data_34c430f8ac3294f1976934edf23ea0d2
#
_entry.id   34c430f8ac3294f1976934edf23ea0d2
#
_cell.length_a   1.000
_cell.length_b   1.000
_cell.length_c   1.000
_cell.angle_alpha   90.00
_cell.angle_beta   90.00
_cell.angle_gamma   90.00
#
_symmetry.space_group_name_H-M   'P 1'
#
loop_
_entity.id
_entity.type
_entity.pdbx_description
1 polymer ?
#
loop_
_entity_poly.entity_id
_entity_poly.type
_entity_poly.pdbx_seq_one_letter_code
_entity_poly.pdbx_strand_id
1 'polypeptide(L)'
;MDRLIYTAMTGASATMGQEAAVSHNLANATSTGFKAELHRLRAVPVQNALMPTRAFVVDASVQDDLSTGPLQHTNRPFDVAVQGKGWFAVQMPDGTEGYTREGNFEVSANGILQTRGGLPVLGNGGPITVPPDVEVAIGVDGTLSTVARTGARNSTSAVDQLKL
;
A
#
# COMPACT_ATOMS: atom_id res chain seq x y z
N MET A 1 30.53 -18.14 -34.98
CA MET A 1 30.56 -16.97 -34.07
C MET A 1 29.86 -17.31 -32.80
N ASP A 2 30.49 -16.99 -31.71
CA ASP A 2 29.97 -17.33 -30.39
C ASP A 2 28.72 -16.48 -30.06
N ARG A 3 27.60 -17.12 -29.68
CA ARG A 3 26.36 -16.46 -29.29
C ARG A 3 26.38 -15.98 -27.82
N LEU A 4 27.58 -15.79 -27.26
CA LEU A 4 27.78 -15.32 -25.89
C LEU A 4 27.09 -13.96 -25.65
N ILE A 5 27.04 -13.13 -26.68
CA ILE A 5 26.42 -11.80 -26.63
C ILE A 5 24.95 -11.85 -26.20
N TYR A 6 24.20 -12.87 -26.67
CA TYR A 6 22.78 -13.00 -26.29
C TYR A 6 22.62 -13.35 -24.81
N THR A 7 23.50 -14.19 -24.28
CA THR A 7 23.52 -14.50 -22.82
C THR A 7 23.89 -13.26 -22.00
N ALA A 8 24.87 -12.49 -22.45
CA ALA A 8 25.24 -11.23 -21.80
C ALA A 8 24.13 -10.20 -21.85
N MET A 9 23.40 -10.09 -22.99
CA MET A 9 22.26 -9.20 -23.13
C MET A 9 21.13 -9.52 -22.14
N THR A 10 20.83 -10.80 -21.90
CA THR A 10 19.78 -11.15 -20.91
C THR A 10 20.17 -10.73 -19.50
N GLY A 11 21.47 -10.89 -19.14
CA GLY A 11 21.99 -10.40 -17.86
C GLY A 11 21.89 -8.88 -17.74
N ALA A 12 22.31 -8.15 -18.77
CA ALA A 12 22.22 -6.69 -18.78
C ALA A 12 20.77 -6.20 -18.68
N SER A 13 19.85 -6.79 -19.44
CA SER A 13 18.42 -6.46 -19.37
C SER A 13 17.83 -6.71 -17.99
N ALA A 14 18.19 -7.84 -17.36
CA ALA A 14 17.76 -8.16 -16.01
C ALA A 14 18.30 -7.16 -14.97
N THR A 15 19.56 -6.72 -15.11
CA THR A 15 20.14 -5.69 -14.24
C THR A 15 19.41 -4.36 -14.39
N MET A 16 19.08 -3.95 -15.62
CA MET A 16 18.29 -2.73 -15.86
C MET A 16 16.90 -2.81 -15.22
N GLY A 17 16.24 -3.97 -15.26
CA GLY A 17 14.96 -4.19 -14.56
C GLY A 17 15.10 -4.06 -13.04
N GLN A 18 16.16 -4.60 -12.46
CA GLN A 18 16.46 -4.44 -11.02
C GLN A 18 16.74 -2.97 -10.66
N GLU A 19 17.51 -2.25 -11.49
CA GLU A 19 17.77 -0.82 -11.26
C GLU A 19 16.47 0.00 -11.31
N ALA A 20 15.56 -0.31 -12.23
CA ALA A 20 14.26 0.33 -12.30
C ALA A 20 13.44 0.09 -11.03
N ALA A 21 13.36 -1.15 -10.53
CA ALA A 21 12.66 -1.48 -9.29
C ALA A 21 13.30 -0.77 -8.07
N VAL A 22 14.65 -0.75 -7.97
CA VAL A 22 15.35 -0.04 -6.89
C VAL A 22 15.06 1.46 -6.94
N SER A 23 15.07 2.07 -8.13
CA SER A 23 14.77 3.49 -8.32
C SER A 23 13.32 3.81 -7.94
N HIS A 24 12.37 2.94 -8.32
CA HIS A 24 10.97 3.04 -7.93
C HIS A 24 10.79 2.93 -6.40
N ASN A 25 11.43 1.94 -5.77
CA ASN A 25 11.40 1.77 -4.33
C ASN A 25 12.01 2.96 -3.60
N LEU A 26 13.13 3.50 -4.08
CA LEU A 26 13.78 4.68 -3.50
C LEU A 26 12.92 5.93 -3.62
N ALA A 27 12.32 6.16 -4.78
CA ALA A 27 11.41 7.29 -5.01
C ALA A 27 10.21 7.28 -4.07
N ASN A 28 9.72 6.09 -3.68
CA ASN A 28 8.57 5.89 -2.81
C ASN A 28 8.93 5.53 -1.37
N ALA A 29 10.21 5.57 -0.99
CA ALA A 29 10.66 5.14 0.35
C ALA A 29 10.01 5.94 1.50
N THR A 30 9.57 7.18 1.24
CA THR A 30 8.88 8.05 2.20
C THR A 30 7.36 8.02 2.08
N SER A 31 6.82 7.28 1.11
CA SER A 31 5.37 7.17 0.90
C SER A 31 4.77 6.27 1.98
N THR A 32 3.72 6.76 2.64
CA THR A 32 3.03 6.00 3.70
C THR A 32 2.33 4.79 3.12
N GLY A 33 2.57 3.62 3.72
CA GLY A 33 1.95 2.37 3.28
C GLY A 33 2.54 1.78 2.01
N PHE A 34 3.61 2.35 1.45
CA PHE A 34 4.30 1.81 0.27
C PHE A 34 4.80 0.39 0.51
N LYS A 35 4.67 -0.44 -0.51
CA LYS A 35 5.19 -1.81 -0.55
C LYS A 35 6.24 -1.92 -1.63
N ALA A 36 7.44 -2.36 -1.26
CA ALA A 36 8.57 -2.45 -2.18
C ALA A 36 8.36 -3.57 -3.21
N GLU A 37 8.72 -3.29 -4.44
CA GLU A 37 8.78 -4.31 -5.49
C GLU A 37 10.08 -5.11 -5.39
N LEU A 38 9.96 -6.43 -5.45
CA LEU A 38 11.06 -7.38 -5.44
C LEU A 38 11.17 -8.07 -6.79
N HIS A 39 12.29 -7.85 -7.48
CA HIS A 39 12.64 -8.53 -8.72
C HIS A 39 13.33 -9.86 -8.41
N ARG A 40 12.74 -10.98 -8.83
CA ARG A 40 13.33 -12.30 -8.67
C ARG A 40 13.82 -12.80 -10.02
N LEU A 41 15.09 -13.10 -10.09
CA LEU A 41 15.74 -13.62 -11.30
C LEU A 41 15.98 -15.12 -11.16
N ARG A 42 15.87 -15.84 -12.27
CA ARG A 42 16.16 -17.27 -12.36
C ARG A 42 17.16 -17.53 -13.48
N ALA A 43 18.18 -18.31 -13.18
CA ALA A 43 19.08 -18.82 -14.20
C ALA A 43 18.45 -20.02 -14.92
N VAL A 44 18.40 -19.96 -16.25
CA VAL A 44 17.93 -21.05 -17.10
C VAL A 44 19.11 -21.57 -17.92
N PRO A 45 19.60 -22.79 -17.67
CA PRO A 45 20.71 -23.37 -18.43
C PRO A 45 20.39 -23.47 -19.92
N VAL A 46 21.37 -23.17 -20.76
CA VAL A 46 21.25 -23.36 -22.20
C VAL A 46 21.30 -24.86 -22.49
N GLN A 47 20.19 -25.43 -22.97
CA GLN A 47 20.11 -26.83 -23.36
C GLN A 47 20.78 -27.01 -24.74
N ASN A 48 21.30 -28.22 -25.03
CA ASN A 48 22.06 -28.59 -26.24
C ASN A 48 23.52 -28.10 -26.30
N ALA A 49 24.11 -27.73 -25.20
CA ALA A 49 25.58 -27.56 -25.16
C ALA A 49 26.22 -28.86 -24.70
N LEU A 50 27.32 -29.25 -25.36
CA LEU A 50 28.19 -30.36 -24.93
C LEU A 50 28.69 -30.19 -23.49
N MET A 51 28.76 -28.93 -23.04
CA MET A 51 29.02 -28.54 -21.64
C MET A 51 28.05 -27.42 -21.26
N PRO A 52 27.23 -27.57 -20.21
CA PRO A 52 26.27 -26.56 -19.77
C PRO A 52 26.97 -25.46 -18.95
N THR A 53 27.82 -24.67 -19.61
CA THR A 53 28.59 -23.59 -18.98
C THR A 53 27.88 -22.23 -19.07
N ARG A 54 26.73 -22.17 -19.66
CA ARG A 54 25.99 -20.94 -19.93
C ARG A 54 24.56 -21.03 -19.41
N ALA A 55 24.06 -19.92 -18.85
CA ALA A 55 22.68 -19.79 -18.46
C ALA A 55 22.14 -18.44 -18.91
N PHE A 56 20.88 -18.40 -19.36
CA PHE A 56 20.13 -17.17 -19.54
C PHE A 56 19.59 -16.70 -18.20
N VAL A 57 19.58 -15.40 -18.00
CA VAL A 57 18.85 -14.78 -16.89
C VAL A 57 17.44 -14.52 -17.37
N VAL A 58 16.48 -15.08 -16.65
CA VAL A 58 15.04 -14.89 -16.94
C VAL A 58 14.41 -14.24 -15.73
N ASP A 59 13.58 -13.25 -15.98
CA ASP A 59 12.74 -12.64 -14.96
C ASP A 59 11.69 -13.67 -14.50
N ALA A 60 11.76 -14.07 -13.24
CA ALA A 60 10.90 -15.12 -12.72
C ALA A 60 9.58 -14.56 -12.16
N SER A 61 9.63 -13.41 -11.51
CA SER A 61 8.46 -12.69 -11.01
C SER A 61 8.84 -11.31 -10.47
N VAL A 62 7.94 -10.36 -10.62
CA VAL A 62 7.88 -9.14 -9.81
C VAL A 62 6.87 -9.43 -8.70
N GLN A 63 7.24 -9.24 -7.45
CA GLN A 63 6.38 -9.49 -6.30
C GLN A 63 6.54 -8.37 -5.30
N ASP A 64 5.41 -7.90 -4.74
CA ASP A 64 5.44 -6.90 -3.69
C ASP A 64 5.88 -7.52 -2.36
N ASP A 65 6.72 -6.80 -1.63
CA ASP A 65 7.06 -7.15 -0.25
C ASP A 65 5.93 -6.72 0.68
N LEU A 66 5.10 -7.67 1.07
CA LEU A 66 3.97 -7.44 1.98
C LEU A 66 4.35 -7.45 3.46
N SER A 67 5.63 -7.54 3.79
CA SER A 67 6.09 -7.45 5.18
C SER A 67 5.67 -6.12 5.83
N THR A 68 5.44 -6.15 7.15
CA THR A 68 5.05 -4.94 7.89
C THR A 68 6.28 -4.09 8.14
N GLY A 69 6.24 -2.83 7.70
CA GLY A 69 7.27 -1.84 8.00
C GLY A 69 7.17 -1.30 9.45
N PRO A 70 8.11 -0.45 9.86
CA PRO A 70 8.08 0.19 11.18
C PRO A 70 6.87 1.12 11.29
N LEU A 71 6.15 1.03 12.41
CA LEU A 71 5.05 1.92 12.72
C LEU A 71 5.60 3.18 13.41
N GLN A 72 5.17 4.35 12.93
CA GLN A 72 5.51 5.65 13.52
C GLN A 72 4.27 6.28 14.14
N HIS A 73 4.39 6.69 15.40
CA HIS A 73 3.30 7.38 16.08
C HIS A 73 3.34 8.87 15.73
N THR A 74 2.27 9.37 15.09
CA THR A 74 2.18 10.75 14.60
C THR A 74 1.40 11.69 15.50
N ASN A 75 0.69 11.19 16.51
CA ASN A 75 -0.26 11.92 17.37
C ASN A 75 -1.44 12.56 16.62
N ARG A 76 -1.72 12.15 15.38
CA ARG A 76 -2.89 12.61 14.63
C ARG A 76 -4.02 11.58 14.77
N PRO A 77 -5.26 12.01 15.05
CA PRO A 77 -6.37 11.09 15.30
C PRO A 77 -6.80 10.27 14.07
N PHE A 78 -6.50 10.78 12.87
CA PHE A 78 -6.86 10.13 11.61
C PHE A 78 -5.71 9.39 10.93
N ASP A 79 -4.55 9.29 11.56
CA ASP A 79 -3.45 8.48 11.07
C ASP A 79 -3.57 7.07 11.63
N VAL A 80 -3.84 6.12 10.78
CA VAL A 80 -4.04 4.71 11.13
C VAL A 80 -3.13 3.83 10.29
N ALA A 81 -2.75 2.69 10.83
CA ALA A 81 -1.95 1.71 10.11
C ALA A 81 -2.54 0.31 10.26
N VAL A 82 -2.64 -0.42 9.15
CA VAL A 82 -3.10 -1.81 9.17
C VAL A 82 -2.01 -2.71 9.73
N GLN A 83 -2.30 -3.45 10.81
CA GLN A 83 -1.45 -4.51 11.31
C GLN A 83 -1.78 -5.83 10.56
N GLY A 84 -0.81 -6.37 9.84
CA GLY A 84 -0.99 -7.63 9.12
C GLY A 84 -1.35 -7.44 7.64
N LYS A 85 -2.16 -8.36 7.13
CA LYS A 85 -2.48 -8.49 5.70
C LYS A 85 -3.85 -7.87 5.39
N GLY A 86 -4.05 -6.60 5.47
CA GLY A 86 -5.30 -5.94 5.12
C GLY A 86 -5.04 -4.71 4.25
N TRP A 87 -6.07 -4.13 3.69
CA TRP A 87 -6.05 -2.91 2.89
C TRP A 87 -7.27 -2.08 3.24
N PHE A 88 -7.12 -0.78 3.31
CA PHE A 88 -8.27 0.10 3.46
C PHE A 88 -9.04 0.15 2.14
N ALA A 89 -10.36 0.02 2.22
CA ALA A 89 -11.23 0.21 1.07
C ALA A 89 -11.49 1.69 0.86
N VAL A 90 -11.37 2.16 -0.37
CA VAL A 90 -11.62 3.53 -0.79
C VAL A 90 -12.51 3.54 -2.03
N GLN A 91 -13.25 4.62 -2.22
CA GLN A 91 -14.06 4.79 -3.41
C GLN A 91 -13.26 5.50 -4.49
N MET A 92 -13.15 4.86 -5.65
CA MET A 92 -12.52 5.43 -6.82
C MET A 92 -13.44 6.46 -7.50
N PRO A 93 -12.92 7.39 -8.33
CA PRO A 93 -13.72 8.39 -9.02
C PRO A 93 -14.78 7.82 -9.98
N ASP A 94 -14.58 6.58 -10.44
CA ASP A 94 -15.54 5.83 -11.27
C ASP A 94 -16.64 5.14 -10.45
N GLY A 95 -16.63 5.30 -9.12
CA GLY A 95 -17.57 4.67 -8.19
C GLY A 95 -17.21 3.25 -7.79
N THR A 96 -16.14 2.67 -8.34
CA THR A 96 -15.66 1.33 -7.96
C THR A 96 -14.92 1.36 -6.63
N GLU A 97 -14.78 0.20 -6.00
CA GLU A 97 -14.01 0.02 -4.78
C GLU A 97 -12.53 -0.21 -5.14
N GLY A 98 -11.66 0.60 -4.56
CA GLY A 98 -10.21 0.46 -4.63
C GLY A 98 -9.62 0.13 -3.27
N TYR A 99 -8.36 -0.28 -3.23
CA TYR A 99 -7.68 -0.67 -1.99
C TYR A 99 -6.37 0.10 -1.85
N THR A 100 -6.11 0.60 -0.65
CA THR A 100 -4.89 1.33 -0.33
C THR A 100 -4.30 0.91 1.02
N ARG A 101 -3.01 1.09 1.18
CA ARG A 101 -2.30 1.01 2.48
C ARG A 101 -2.03 2.38 3.08
N GLU A 102 -2.33 3.45 2.35
CA GLU A 102 -2.21 4.80 2.88
C GLU A 102 -3.25 5.01 3.99
N GLY A 103 -2.78 5.24 5.20
CA GLY A 103 -3.62 5.45 6.38
C GLY A 103 -3.60 6.88 6.89
N ASN A 104 -3.12 7.84 6.11
CA ASN A 104 -3.15 9.27 6.44
C ASN A 104 -4.47 9.86 5.94
N PHE A 105 -5.48 9.80 6.81
CA PHE A 105 -6.80 10.29 6.46
C PHE A 105 -6.99 11.75 6.87
N GLU A 106 -7.94 12.41 6.23
CA GLU A 106 -8.40 13.75 6.55
C GLU A 106 -9.92 13.86 6.35
N VAL A 107 -10.52 14.83 6.99
CA VAL A 107 -11.96 15.10 6.82
C VAL A 107 -12.14 16.23 5.82
N SER A 108 -12.88 15.97 4.74
CA SER A 108 -13.20 16.97 3.73
C SER A 108 -14.10 18.07 4.28
N ALA A 109 -14.25 19.17 3.53
CA ALA A 109 -15.19 20.25 3.88
C ALA A 109 -16.65 19.77 3.99
N ASN A 110 -16.99 18.67 3.34
CA ASN A 110 -18.32 18.04 3.37
C ASN A 110 -18.47 17.04 4.53
N GLY A 111 -17.47 16.89 5.41
CA GLY A 111 -17.49 15.94 6.51
C GLY A 111 -17.19 14.49 6.10
N ILE A 112 -16.73 14.22 4.89
CA ILE A 112 -16.38 12.87 4.44
C ILE A 112 -14.93 12.57 4.78
N LEU A 113 -14.69 11.39 5.37
CA LEU A 113 -13.34 10.88 5.61
C LEU A 113 -12.72 10.47 4.27
N GLN A 114 -11.56 11.03 3.94
CA GLN A 114 -10.88 10.79 2.67
C GLN A 114 -9.38 10.58 2.88
N THR A 115 -8.73 9.98 1.89
CA THR A 115 -7.27 9.93 1.82
C THR A 115 -6.73 11.32 1.45
N ARG A 116 -5.42 11.53 1.59
CA ARG A 116 -4.74 12.76 1.13
C ARG A 116 -4.93 13.02 -0.36
N GLY A 117 -5.14 11.96 -1.16
CA GLY A 117 -5.46 12.04 -2.58
C GLY A 117 -6.92 12.42 -2.88
N GLY A 118 -7.76 12.64 -1.85
CA GLY A 118 -9.16 13.01 -2.00
C GLY A 118 -10.11 11.85 -2.28
N LEU A 119 -9.66 10.59 -2.11
CA LEU A 119 -10.51 9.42 -2.29
C LEU A 119 -11.29 9.14 -1.00
N PRO A 120 -12.63 9.03 -1.03
CA PRO A 120 -13.44 8.71 0.13
C PRO A 120 -13.08 7.33 0.71
N VAL A 121 -12.94 7.25 2.02
CA VAL A 121 -12.71 5.99 2.74
C VAL A 121 -14.02 5.29 2.98
N LEU A 122 -14.06 3.99 2.69
CA LEU A 122 -15.26 3.18 2.84
C LEU A 122 -15.29 2.51 4.22
N GLY A 123 -16.44 2.60 4.85
CA GLY A 123 -16.83 1.79 5.98
C GLY A 123 -17.76 0.65 5.58
N ASN A 124 -18.34 -0.03 6.56
CA ASN A 124 -19.31 -1.10 6.32
C ASN A 124 -20.60 -0.59 5.68
N GLY A 125 -20.97 0.69 5.90
CA GLY A 125 -22.17 1.33 5.36
C GLY A 125 -21.95 2.16 4.09
N GLY A 126 -20.73 2.28 3.59
CA GLY A 126 -20.35 3.14 2.46
C GLY A 126 -19.34 4.21 2.86
N PRO A 127 -19.25 5.36 2.18
CA PRO A 127 -18.35 6.44 2.53
C PRO A 127 -18.58 6.94 3.97
N ILE A 128 -17.50 6.98 4.76
CA ILE A 128 -17.60 7.36 6.17
C ILE A 128 -17.81 8.87 6.29
N THR A 129 -18.87 9.27 7.01
CA THR A 129 -19.17 10.66 7.27
C THR A 129 -18.93 10.99 8.74
N VAL A 130 -18.14 12.02 8.97
CA VAL A 130 -17.80 12.54 10.31
C VAL A 130 -18.66 13.76 10.59
N PRO A 131 -19.50 13.77 11.63
CA PRO A 131 -20.28 14.95 12.00
C PRO A 131 -19.39 16.14 12.38
N PRO A 132 -19.82 17.38 12.17
CA PRO A 132 -19.11 18.55 12.64
C PRO A 132 -19.09 18.61 14.19
N ASP A 133 -18.12 19.32 14.76
CA ASP A 133 -17.98 19.59 16.21
C ASP A 133 -17.86 18.37 17.12
N VAL A 134 -17.37 17.25 16.59
CA VAL A 134 -17.06 16.05 17.37
C VAL A 134 -15.56 15.76 17.36
N GLU A 135 -15.07 15.16 18.43
CA GLU A 135 -13.75 14.57 18.47
C GLU A 135 -13.87 13.10 18.04
N VAL A 136 -13.04 12.69 17.09
CA VAL A 136 -13.06 11.31 16.56
C VAL A 136 -11.93 10.52 17.15
N ALA A 137 -12.22 9.32 17.60
CA ALA A 137 -11.25 8.30 17.97
C ALA A 137 -11.45 7.05 17.13
N ILE A 138 -10.34 6.49 16.62
CA ILE A 138 -10.36 5.23 15.88
C ILE A 138 -9.83 4.13 16.80
N GLY A 139 -10.66 3.13 17.03
CA GLY A 139 -10.32 1.97 17.84
C GLY A 139 -9.34 1.02 17.14
N VAL A 140 -8.76 0.11 17.89
CA VAL A 140 -7.83 -0.93 17.37
C VAL A 140 -8.53 -1.88 16.40
N ASP A 141 -9.83 -2.01 16.52
CA ASP A 141 -10.71 -2.80 15.65
C ASP A 141 -11.19 -2.04 14.40
N GLY A 142 -10.68 -0.81 14.19
CA GLY A 142 -11.10 0.04 13.08
C GLY A 142 -12.43 0.75 13.28
N THR A 143 -13.05 0.66 14.46
CA THR A 143 -14.31 1.37 14.75
C THR A 143 -14.06 2.86 14.95
N LEU A 144 -14.76 3.69 14.20
CA LEU A 144 -14.79 5.14 14.40
C LEU A 144 -15.81 5.48 15.48
N SER A 145 -15.32 6.09 16.56
CA SER A 145 -16.13 6.58 17.66
C SER A 145 -16.05 8.09 17.72
N THR A 146 -17.18 8.75 17.98
CA THR A 146 -17.24 10.19 18.17
C THR A 146 -17.54 10.52 19.63
N VAL A 147 -16.84 11.53 20.12
CA VAL A 147 -17.09 12.12 21.46
C VAL A 147 -17.55 13.55 21.25
N ALA A 148 -18.70 13.92 21.78
CA ALA A 148 -19.19 15.28 21.68
C ALA A 148 -18.24 16.26 22.41
N ARG A 149 -17.84 17.34 21.76
CA ARG A 149 -16.96 18.39 22.32
C ARG A 149 -17.64 19.20 23.42
N THR A 150 -18.98 19.29 23.36
CA THR A 150 -19.83 20.05 24.30
C THR A 150 -20.85 19.09 24.89
N GLY A 151 -20.76 18.82 26.20
CA GLY A 151 -21.72 17.96 26.91
C GLY A 151 -21.03 16.96 27.84
N ALA A 152 -21.80 16.03 28.37
CA ALA A 152 -21.25 14.96 29.22
C ALA A 152 -20.26 14.11 28.38
N ARG A 153 -18.99 14.16 28.74
CA ARG A 153 -17.87 13.47 28.06
C ARG A 153 -18.00 11.93 27.99
N ASN A 154 -19.13 11.39 28.41
CA ASN A 154 -19.36 9.95 28.53
C ASN A 154 -20.25 9.35 27.43
N SER A 155 -20.66 10.14 26.43
CA SER A 155 -21.42 9.61 25.29
C SER A 155 -20.50 9.40 24.09
N THR A 156 -19.82 8.26 24.07
CA THR A 156 -19.12 7.77 22.88
C THR A 156 -20.16 7.06 21.99
N SER A 157 -20.37 7.54 20.77
CA SER A 157 -21.19 6.82 19.80
C SER A 157 -20.31 6.29 18.67
N ALA A 158 -20.46 5.01 18.36
CA ALA A 158 -19.85 4.44 17.17
C ALA A 158 -20.55 5.00 15.93
N VAL A 159 -19.79 5.49 14.96
CA VAL A 159 -20.30 6.03 13.70
C VAL A 159 -20.30 4.96 12.63
N ASP A 160 -19.17 4.33 12.42
CA ASP A 160 -18.97 3.28 11.43
C ASP A 160 -17.67 2.51 11.75
N GLN A 161 -17.35 1.51 10.95
CA GLN A 161 -16.12 0.74 11.04
C GLN A 161 -15.41 0.77 9.69
N LEU A 162 -14.10 1.00 9.71
CA LEU A 162 -13.24 0.95 8.52
C LEU A 162 -13.35 -0.43 7.86
N LYS A 163 -13.61 -0.45 6.58
CA LYS A 163 -13.61 -1.66 5.77
C LYS A 163 -12.17 -2.05 5.43
N LEU A 164 -11.77 -3.25 5.83
CA LEU A 164 -10.44 -3.82 5.62
C LEU A 164 -10.49 -5.04 4.69
#